data_db566f381ba38c8054b39d045291de2d
#
_entry.id   db566f381ba38c8054b39d045291de2d
#
_cell.length_a   1.000
_cell.length_b   1.000
_cell.length_c   1.000
_cell.angle_alpha   90.00
_cell.angle_beta   90.00
_cell.angle_gamma   90.00
#
_symmetry.space_group_name_H-M   'P 1'
#
loop_
_entity.id
_entity.type
_entity.pdbx_description
1 polymer ?
#
loop_
_entity_poly.entity_id
_entity_poly.type
_entity_poly.pdbx_seq_one_letter_code
_entity_poly.pdbx_strand_id
1 'polypeptide(L)'
;MQVTHVFAKTEIPEPGSFNKKEILFALWKQAQELKIYDHPYWLKLLHFYSIGETVGQWSFESDIVSPSFFLSPLGKTDPHEELKSTLKAFLEPVNDKPDQHARCKFIARFQWLRSKLDFPELKELTCPLFERWANLSDATGISIVFVSAYLKNPASTFGHLLIKFNSSDRLFGHSLLRPTLNYGAKIEVGENPLMYALRGIFGGYEARFTDERFYNFNHVYGENELRDLWEYPINFSKKQHHRITFHAWELLQNVQFKYYFFLDNCAYRMAELLEMAWTDNTRIKSSGALWAI
;
A
#
# COMPACT_ATOMS: atom_id res chain seq x y z
N MET A 1 -54.66 33.23 35.96
CA MET A 1 -54.31 32.67 34.64
C MET A 1 -52.82 32.32 34.66
N GLN A 2 -52.48 31.05 34.92
CA GLN A 2 -51.11 30.59 34.86
C GLN A 2 -50.85 30.00 33.49
N VAL A 3 -49.87 30.55 32.77
CA VAL A 3 -49.43 30.04 31.47
C VAL A 3 -48.32 29.03 31.71
N THR A 4 -48.64 27.76 31.55
CA THR A 4 -47.66 26.66 31.62
C THR A 4 -46.93 26.58 30.27
N HIS A 5 -45.67 26.97 30.20
CA HIS A 5 -44.80 26.73 29.08
C HIS A 5 -44.39 25.25 29.07
N VAL A 6 -44.93 24.51 28.12
CA VAL A 6 -44.50 23.16 27.79
C VAL A 6 -43.24 23.27 26.92
N PHE A 7 -42.08 23.05 27.52
CA PHE A 7 -40.86 22.83 26.75
C PHE A 7 -40.94 21.46 26.08
N ALA A 8 -41.02 21.44 24.77
CA ALA A 8 -40.85 20.22 24.01
C ALA A 8 -39.42 19.69 24.25
N LYS A 9 -39.32 18.53 24.89
CA LYS A 9 -38.11 17.76 24.98
C LYS A 9 -37.69 17.35 23.55
N THR A 10 -36.71 18.00 22.99
CA THR A 10 -35.96 17.47 21.85
C THR A 10 -35.32 16.17 22.27
N GLU A 11 -35.89 15.08 21.82
CA GLU A 11 -35.28 13.75 21.98
C GLU A 11 -33.92 13.78 21.29
N ILE A 12 -32.87 13.62 22.09
CA ILE A 12 -31.52 13.35 21.58
C ILE A 12 -31.59 11.94 20.99
N PRO A 13 -31.30 11.75 19.68
CA PRO A 13 -31.32 10.41 19.07
C PRO A 13 -30.34 9.52 19.81
N GLU A 14 -30.76 8.29 20.12
CA GLU A 14 -29.88 7.29 20.71
C GLU A 14 -28.63 7.09 19.84
N PRO A 15 -27.43 6.93 20.43
CA PRO A 15 -26.21 6.67 19.69
C PRO A 15 -26.30 5.27 19.05
N GLY A 16 -26.63 5.22 17.74
CA GLY A 16 -26.70 3.96 16.99
C GLY A 16 -27.57 3.95 15.73
N SER A 17 -28.37 4.98 15.43
CA SER A 17 -29.29 4.96 14.28
C SER A 17 -28.95 5.95 13.16
N PHE A 18 -27.67 6.28 12.94
CA PHE A 18 -27.34 7.01 11.73
C PHE A 18 -27.56 6.11 10.51
N ASN A 19 -28.47 6.55 9.63
CA ASN A 19 -28.70 5.87 8.36
C ASN A 19 -27.37 5.84 7.56
N LYS A 20 -26.86 4.67 7.24
CA LYS A 20 -25.62 4.46 6.47
C LYS A 20 -25.54 5.36 5.23
N LYS A 21 -26.68 5.64 4.58
CA LYS A 21 -26.77 6.53 3.42
C LYS A 21 -26.45 7.97 3.77
N GLU A 22 -26.90 8.44 4.92
CA GLU A 22 -26.65 9.81 5.40
C GLU A 22 -25.16 9.99 5.78
N ILE A 23 -24.60 9.00 6.47
CA ILE A 23 -23.15 8.99 6.79
C ILE A 23 -22.32 9.05 5.50
N LEU A 24 -22.64 8.16 4.55
CA LEU A 24 -21.93 8.12 3.27
C LEU A 24 -22.04 9.45 2.52
N PHE A 25 -23.24 10.05 2.52
CA PHE A 25 -23.46 11.34 1.88
C PHE A 25 -22.64 12.46 2.55
N ALA A 26 -22.59 12.49 3.88
CA ALA A 26 -21.81 13.49 4.63
C ALA A 26 -20.29 13.34 4.37
N LEU A 27 -19.76 12.11 4.46
CA LEU A 27 -18.35 11.83 4.15
C LEU A 27 -18.00 12.16 2.71
N TRP A 28 -18.88 11.83 1.77
CA TRP A 28 -18.70 12.13 0.37
C TRP A 28 -18.67 13.63 0.10
N LYS A 29 -19.57 14.39 0.71
CA LYS A 29 -19.60 15.86 0.61
C LYS A 29 -18.30 16.48 1.12
N GLN A 30 -17.84 16.07 2.30
CA GLN A 30 -16.55 16.53 2.84
C GLN A 30 -15.38 16.16 1.90
N ALA A 31 -15.39 14.94 1.36
CA ALA A 31 -14.34 14.48 0.45
C ALA A 31 -14.29 15.31 -0.84
N GLN A 32 -15.44 15.77 -1.34
CA GLN A 32 -15.53 16.66 -2.48
C GLN A 32 -15.04 18.07 -2.15
N GLU A 33 -15.48 18.65 -1.01
CA GLU A 33 -15.05 19.96 -0.54
C GLU A 33 -13.53 20.05 -0.35
N LEU A 34 -12.92 18.98 0.19
CA LEU A 34 -11.49 18.87 0.41
C LEU A 34 -10.71 18.38 -0.83
N LYS A 35 -11.39 18.07 -1.95
CA LYS A 35 -10.82 17.52 -3.18
C LYS A 35 -9.92 16.30 -2.92
N ILE A 36 -10.39 15.40 -2.05
CA ILE A 36 -9.62 14.20 -1.64
C ILE A 36 -9.23 13.33 -2.84
N TYR A 37 -10.10 13.25 -3.84
CA TYR A 37 -9.88 12.47 -5.06
C TYR A 37 -8.67 12.95 -5.89
N ASP A 38 -8.30 14.25 -5.79
CA ASP A 38 -7.13 14.83 -6.45
C ASP A 38 -5.93 14.97 -5.50
N HIS A 39 -6.09 14.58 -4.23
CA HIS A 39 -5.02 14.74 -3.25
C HIS A 39 -3.83 13.83 -3.60
N PRO A 40 -2.58 14.37 -3.64
CA PRO A 40 -1.40 13.62 -4.07
C PRO A 40 -1.19 12.31 -3.32
N TYR A 41 -1.50 12.28 -2.03
CA TYR A 41 -1.37 11.05 -1.24
C TYR A 41 -2.43 10.01 -1.58
N TRP A 42 -3.66 10.40 -1.93
CA TRP A 42 -4.69 9.50 -2.44
C TRP A 42 -4.26 8.85 -3.75
N LEU A 43 -3.74 9.67 -4.67
CA LEU A 43 -3.23 9.18 -5.95
C LEU A 43 -2.03 8.24 -5.76
N LYS A 44 -1.12 8.54 -4.80
CA LYS A 44 -0.02 7.62 -4.43
C LYS A 44 -0.54 6.28 -3.88
N LEU A 45 -1.52 6.29 -2.98
CA LEU A 45 -2.11 5.07 -2.42
C LEU A 45 -2.71 4.16 -3.49
N LEU A 46 -3.16 4.74 -4.59
CA LEU A 46 -3.75 4.02 -5.73
C LEU A 46 -2.77 3.78 -6.87
N HIS A 47 -1.49 4.20 -6.71
CA HIS A 47 -0.47 4.12 -7.76
C HIS A 47 -0.90 4.78 -9.07
N PHE A 48 -1.57 5.92 -8.99
CA PHE A 48 -1.96 6.70 -10.15
C PHE A 48 -0.81 7.52 -10.70
N TYR A 49 -0.70 7.54 -12.03
CA TYR A 49 0.16 8.45 -12.78
C TYR A 49 -0.66 9.23 -13.81
N SER A 50 -0.15 10.38 -14.21
CA SER A 50 -0.78 11.18 -15.26
C SER A 50 -0.40 10.61 -16.63
N ILE A 51 -1.39 10.29 -17.46
CA ILE A 51 -1.21 9.84 -18.84
C ILE A 51 -1.30 10.96 -19.88
N GLY A 52 -1.52 12.19 -19.44
CA GLY A 52 -1.55 13.39 -20.25
C GLY A 52 -2.69 14.33 -19.89
N GLU A 53 -2.64 15.53 -20.48
CA GLU A 53 -3.69 16.52 -20.37
C GLU A 53 -4.45 16.57 -21.70
N THR A 54 -5.75 16.30 -21.68
CA THR A 54 -6.64 16.45 -22.83
C THR A 54 -7.67 17.53 -22.50
N VAL A 55 -7.64 18.66 -23.24
CA VAL A 55 -8.61 19.77 -23.12
C VAL A 55 -8.81 20.27 -21.68
N GLY A 56 -7.67 20.47 -20.92
CA GLY A 56 -7.70 20.99 -19.57
C GLY A 56 -8.11 19.97 -18.47
N GLN A 57 -8.25 18.71 -18.82
CA GLN A 57 -8.45 17.61 -17.86
C GLN A 57 -7.25 16.66 -17.87
N TRP A 58 -6.69 16.41 -16.67
CA TRP A 58 -5.68 15.38 -16.47
C TRP A 58 -6.34 14.02 -16.51
N SER A 59 -5.84 13.14 -17.36
CA SER A 59 -6.21 11.73 -17.34
C SER A 59 -5.25 10.97 -16.44
N PHE A 60 -5.79 10.14 -15.58
CA PHE A 60 -5.04 9.32 -14.63
C PHE A 60 -5.27 7.84 -14.93
N GLU A 61 -4.24 7.05 -14.76
CA GLU A 61 -4.35 5.59 -14.76
C GLU A 61 -3.45 5.01 -13.67
N SER A 62 -3.88 3.91 -13.06
CA SER A 62 -3.06 3.21 -12.07
C SER A 62 -2.14 2.19 -12.75
N ASP A 63 -0.89 2.10 -12.27
CA ASP A 63 0.09 1.08 -12.64
C ASP A 63 -0.35 -0.33 -12.24
N ILE A 64 -1.29 -0.43 -11.29
CA ILE A 64 -1.78 -1.72 -10.80
C ILE A 64 -2.66 -2.38 -11.85
N VAL A 65 -2.34 -3.63 -12.18
CA VAL A 65 -3.07 -4.41 -13.17
C VAL A 65 -4.14 -5.33 -12.58
N SER A 66 -4.06 -5.64 -11.28
CA SER A 66 -5.04 -6.50 -10.60
C SER A 66 -6.36 -5.78 -10.32
N PRO A 67 -7.49 -6.20 -10.90
CA PRO A 67 -8.78 -5.55 -10.67
C PRO A 67 -9.25 -5.60 -9.21
N SER A 68 -8.82 -6.63 -8.45
CA SER A 68 -9.20 -6.85 -7.05
C SER A 68 -8.64 -5.82 -6.08
N PHE A 69 -7.69 -4.98 -6.52
CA PHE A 69 -7.17 -3.86 -5.74
C PHE A 69 -8.16 -2.70 -5.66
N PHE A 70 -9.02 -2.57 -6.65
CA PHE A 70 -10.00 -1.50 -6.73
C PHE A 70 -11.35 -1.94 -6.20
N LEU A 71 -12.04 -1.04 -5.51
CA LEU A 71 -13.39 -1.23 -5.01
C LEU A 71 -14.46 -0.75 -6.00
N SER A 72 -14.07 0.13 -6.92
CA SER A 72 -14.87 0.53 -8.06
C SER A 72 -14.48 -0.23 -9.33
N PRO A 73 -15.42 -0.64 -10.19
CA PRO A 73 -15.09 -1.14 -11.53
C PRO A 73 -14.29 -0.14 -12.39
N LEU A 74 -14.44 1.16 -12.12
CA LEU A 74 -13.70 2.24 -12.77
C LEU A 74 -12.44 2.65 -11.99
N GLY A 75 -12.16 2.02 -10.86
CA GLY A 75 -11.13 2.45 -9.91
C GLY A 75 -9.72 2.52 -10.48
N LYS A 76 -9.44 1.81 -11.57
CA LYS A 76 -8.16 1.87 -12.26
C LYS A 76 -7.92 3.20 -13.00
N THR A 77 -8.97 3.86 -13.44
CA THR A 77 -8.90 5.07 -14.28
C THR A 77 -9.60 6.28 -13.68
N ASP A 78 -10.36 6.07 -12.62
CA ASP A 78 -11.15 7.12 -11.97
C ASP A 78 -10.93 7.11 -10.44
N PRO A 79 -10.04 7.98 -9.94
CA PRO A 79 -9.75 8.08 -8.52
C PRO A 79 -10.95 8.61 -7.69
N HIS A 80 -11.89 9.31 -8.34
CA HIS A 80 -13.10 9.86 -7.71
C HIS A 80 -14.11 8.72 -7.45
N GLU A 81 -14.39 7.87 -8.44
CA GLU A 81 -15.27 6.72 -8.27
C GLU A 81 -14.67 5.65 -7.34
N GLU A 82 -13.33 5.51 -7.33
CA GLU A 82 -12.64 4.66 -6.36
C GLU A 82 -12.81 5.19 -4.93
N LEU A 83 -12.68 6.48 -4.71
CA LEU A 83 -12.87 7.11 -3.39
C LEU A 83 -14.28 6.86 -2.87
N LYS A 84 -15.30 7.09 -3.70
CA LYS A 84 -16.70 6.88 -3.34
C LYS A 84 -16.99 5.42 -2.97
N SER A 85 -16.48 4.50 -3.76
CA SER A 85 -16.61 3.05 -3.51
C SER A 85 -15.86 2.62 -2.25
N THR A 86 -14.70 3.22 -1.99
CA THR A 86 -13.90 3.00 -0.77
C THR A 86 -14.65 3.47 0.48
N LEU A 87 -15.21 4.69 0.49
CA LEU A 87 -16.01 5.19 1.61
C LEU A 87 -17.22 4.29 1.88
N LYS A 88 -17.92 3.86 0.83
CA LYS A 88 -19.04 2.93 0.94
C LYS A 88 -18.61 1.60 1.57
N ALA A 89 -17.51 1.01 1.13
CA ALA A 89 -17.02 -0.27 1.61
C ALA A 89 -16.57 -0.22 3.09
N PHE A 90 -16.04 0.91 3.55
CA PHE A 90 -15.66 1.10 4.95
C PHE A 90 -16.83 1.17 5.92
N LEU A 91 -18.02 1.52 5.41
CA LEU A 91 -19.28 1.58 6.16
C LEU A 91 -20.08 0.27 6.11
N GLU A 92 -19.56 -0.77 5.42
CA GLU A 92 -20.24 -2.07 5.42
C GLU A 92 -20.20 -2.71 6.82
N PRO A 93 -21.22 -3.49 7.19
CA PRO A 93 -21.21 -4.18 8.48
C PRO A 93 -20.07 -5.22 8.52
N VAL A 94 -19.47 -5.35 9.70
CA VAL A 94 -18.45 -6.37 9.96
C VAL A 94 -19.12 -7.74 10.09
N ASN A 95 -18.65 -8.71 9.31
CA ASN A 95 -19.08 -10.11 9.37
C ASN A 95 -18.10 -10.96 10.21
N ASP A 96 -18.34 -12.28 10.24
CA ASP A 96 -17.53 -13.24 11.01
C ASP A 96 -16.08 -13.40 10.48
N LYS A 97 -15.75 -12.76 9.36
CA LYS A 97 -14.41 -12.77 8.76
C LYS A 97 -13.82 -11.35 8.74
N PRO A 98 -13.36 -10.83 9.87
CA PRO A 98 -12.92 -9.44 9.98
C PRO A 98 -11.80 -9.07 9.00
N ASP A 99 -10.87 -9.98 8.73
CA ASP A 99 -9.78 -9.74 7.78
C ASP A 99 -10.25 -9.57 6.32
N GLN A 100 -11.48 -9.99 6.01
CA GLN A 100 -12.09 -9.77 4.68
C GLN A 100 -12.76 -8.41 4.55
N HIS A 101 -12.98 -7.70 5.65
CA HIS A 101 -13.58 -6.37 5.64
C HIS A 101 -12.64 -5.35 4.98
N ALA A 102 -13.20 -4.38 4.24
CA ALA A 102 -12.43 -3.37 3.53
C ALA A 102 -11.48 -2.59 4.45
N ARG A 103 -11.87 -2.29 5.70
CA ARG A 103 -11.02 -1.62 6.69
C ARG A 103 -9.77 -2.42 7.09
N CYS A 104 -9.79 -3.76 6.98
CA CYS A 104 -8.65 -4.61 7.24
C CYS A 104 -7.81 -4.88 5.99
N LYS A 105 -8.43 -4.94 4.82
CA LYS A 105 -7.72 -5.09 3.54
C LYS A 105 -7.00 -3.81 3.13
N PHE A 106 -7.66 -2.66 3.28
CA PHE A 106 -7.20 -1.35 2.81
C PHE A 106 -6.93 -0.42 4.01
N ILE A 107 -6.04 -0.87 4.91
CA ILE A 107 -5.72 -0.17 6.16
C ILE A 107 -5.10 1.20 5.89
N ALA A 108 -4.21 1.33 4.90
CA ALA A 108 -3.58 2.61 4.58
C ALA A 108 -4.62 3.65 4.13
N ARG A 109 -5.53 3.24 3.23
CA ARG A 109 -6.63 4.10 2.79
C ARG A 109 -7.53 4.48 3.95
N PHE A 110 -7.92 3.51 4.80
CA PHE A 110 -8.80 3.75 5.94
C PHE A 110 -8.17 4.72 6.94
N GLN A 111 -6.94 4.48 7.38
CA GLN A 111 -6.25 5.32 8.36
C GLN A 111 -6.02 6.74 7.83
N TRP A 112 -5.69 6.87 6.56
CA TRP A 112 -5.50 8.17 5.96
C TRP A 112 -6.82 8.93 5.80
N LEU A 113 -7.87 8.32 5.26
CA LEU A 113 -9.18 8.94 5.10
C LEU A 113 -9.79 9.32 6.46
N ARG A 114 -9.64 8.47 7.47
CA ARG A 114 -10.07 8.79 8.84
C ARG A 114 -9.33 10.00 9.43
N SER A 115 -8.13 10.29 8.98
CA SER A 115 -7.38 11.49 9.40
C SER A 115 -7.81 12.76 8.67
N LYS A 116 -8.62 12.65 7.63
CA LYS A 116 -9.04 13.77 6.76
C LYS A 116 -10.54 14.06 6.81
N LEU A 117 -11.35 13.06 7.13
CA LEU A 117 -12.81 13.12 7.13
C LEU A 117 -13.36 12.79 8.50
N ASP A 118 -14.49 13.39 8.84
CA ASP A 118 -15.18 13.21 10.11
C ASP A 118 -16.01 11.91 10.11
N PHE A 119 -15.32 10.77 10.18
CA PHE A 119 -16.01 9.50 10.33
C PHE A 119 -16.77 9.46 11.66
N PRO A 120 -18.02 8.95 11.67
CA PRO A 120 -18.71 8.68 12.93
C PRO A 120 -17.95 7.63 13.75
N GLU A 121 -18.37 7.46 14.99
CA GLU A 121 -17.87 6.35 15.80
C GLU A 121 -18.26 5.02 15.15
N LEU A 122 -17.29 4.34 14.58
CA LEU A 122 -17.47 3.04 13.94
C LEU A 122 -17.20 1.95 14.97
N LYS A 123 -17.99 0.86 14.87
CA LYS A 123 -17.68 -0.35 15.65
C LYS A 123 -16.20 -0.72 15.49
N GLU A 124 -15.53 -0.93 16.61
CA GLU A 124 -14.14 -1.37 16.63
C GLU A 124 -13.98 -2.66 15.82
N LEU A 125 -12.93 -2.73 15.03
CA LEU A 125 -12.62 -3.86 14.17
C LEU A 125 -11.17 -4.24 14.36
N THR A 126 -10.96 -5.45 14.89
CA THR A 126 -9.67 -6.09 14.97
C THR A 126 -9.34 -6.74 13.63
N CYS A 127 -8.09 -6.62 13.18
CA CYS A 127 -7.58 -7.21 11.94
C CYS A 127 -6.47 -8.22 12.26
N PRO A 128 -6.80 -9.44 12.71
CA PRO A 128 -5.84 -10.36 13.31
C PRO A 128 -4.67 -10.74 12.39
N LEU A 129 -4.91 -10.89 11.08
CA LEU A 129 -3.85 -11.22 10.13
C LEU A 129 -2.89 -10.05 9.96
N PHE A 130 -3.42 -8.82 9.82
CA PHE A 130 -2.58 -7.63 9.75
C PHE A 130 -1.78 -7.41 11.06
N GLU A 131 -2.43 -7.49 12.21
CA GLU A 131 -1.80 -7.25 13.52
C GLU A 131 -0.64 -8.22 13.76
N ARG A 132 -0.83 -9.49 13.41
CA ARG A 132 0.21 -10.52 13.50
C ARG A 132 1.37 -10.25 12.55
N TRP A 133 1.06 -9.83 11.32
CA TRP A 133 2.07 -9.55 10.30
C TRP A 133 2.86 -8.29 10.62
N ALA A 134 2.17 -7.20 10.93
CA ALA A 134 2.77 -5.89 11.14
C ALA A 134 3.52 -5.78 12.48
N ASN A 135 3.03 -6.45 13.53
CA ASN A 135 3.57 -6.41 14.90
C ASN A 135 4.03 -5.01 15.33
N LEU A 136 3.14 -4.02 15.17
CA LEU A 136 3.48 -2.60 15.35
C LEU A 136 3.89 -2.23 16.78
N SER A 137 3.51 -3.04 17.78
CA SER A 137 3.89 -2.84 19.17
C SER A 137 5.40 -2.96 19.38
N ASP A 138 6.04 -3.87 18.63
CA ASP A 138 7.46 -4.19 18.75
C ASP A 138 8.31 -3.61 17.62
N ALA A 139 7.67 -2.91 16.67
CA ALA A 139 8.34 -2.34 15.51
C ALA A 139 9.37 -1.27 15.93
N THR A 140 10.61 -1.42 15.50
CA THR A 140 11.71 -0.50 15.78
C THR A 140 12.15 0.33 14.59
N GLY A 141 11.80 -0.07 13.36
CA GLY A 141 12.17 0.66 12.16
C GLY A 141 12.09 -0.17 10.89
N ILE A 142 12.61 0.39 9.83
CA ILE A 142 12.71 -0.22 8.49
C ILE A 142 14.16 -0.13 8.05
N SER A 143 14.66 -1.22 7.43
CA SER A 143 15.94 -1.22 6.73
C SER A 143 15.74 -1.50 5.24
N ILE A 144 16.53 -0.85 4.40
CA ILE A 144 16.75 -1.30 3.03
C ILE A 144 17.87 -2.35 3.07
N VAL A 145 17.68 -3.47 2.41
CA VAL A 145 18.70 -4.47 2.19
C VAL A 145 19.05 -4.50 0.72
N PHE A 146 20.27 -4.10 0.39
CA PHE A 146 20.84 -4.22 -0.95
C PHE A 146 21.56 -5.55 -1.07
N VAL A 147 21.20 -6.32 -2.08
CA VAL A 147 21.83 -7.58 -2.45
C VAL A 147 22.69 -7.34 -3.68
N SER A 148 24.01 -7.62 -3.57
CA SER A 148 24.96 -7.34 -4.64
C SER A 148 24.65 -8.06 -5.95
N ALA A 149 25.23 -7.59 -7.05
CA ALA A 149 25.03 -8.13 -8.40
C ALA A 149 25.34 -9.63 -8.51
N TYR A 150 24.59 -10.33 -9.39
CA TYR A 150 24.81 -11.74 -9.67
C TYR A 150 24.75 -12.01 -11.17
N LEU A 151 25.90 -12.10 -11.79
CA LEU A 151 26.04 -12.19 -13.25
C LEU A 151 25.53 -13.50 -13.87
N LYS A 152 25.32 -14.55 -13.06
CA LYS A 152 24.78 -15.83 -13.54
C LYS A 152 23.28 -15.81 -13.79
N ASN A 153 22.58 -14.76 -13.27
CA ASN A 153 21.15 -14.60 -13.46
C ASN A 153 20.87 -13.19 -14.04
N PRO A 154 20.36 -13.09 -15.27
CA PRO A 154 20.06 -11.79 -15.90
C PRO A 154 19.16 -10.88 -15.07
N ALA A 155 18.20 -11.44 -14.33
CA ALA A 155 17.30 -10.67 -13.45
C ALA A 155 18.01 -10.03 -12.25
N SER A 156 19.17 -10.56 -11.87
CA SER A 156 19.96 -10.11 -10.72
C SER A 156 21.27 -9.43 -11.12
N THR A 157 21.46 -9.13 -12.41
CA THR A 157 22.71 -8.56 -12.94
C THR A 157 23.04 -7.21 -12.30
N PHE A 158 22.05 -6.43 -11.92
CA PHE A 158 22.24 -5.10 -11.31
C PHE A 158 22.08 -5.10 -9.77
N GLY A 159 21.89 -6.26 -9.17
CA GLY A 159 21.58 -6.36 -7.75
C GLY A 159 20.08 -6.48 -7.49
N HIS A 160 19.72 -6.39 -6.21
CA HIS A 160 18.31 -6.48 -5.79
C HIS A 160 18.08 -5.66 -4.52
N LEU A 161 16.88 -5.09 -4.35
CA LEU A 161 16.49 -4.37 -3.14
C LEU A 161 15.35 -5.09 -2.42
N LEU A 162 15.50 -5.15 -1.09
CA LEU A 162 14.50 -5.66 -0.17
C LEU A 162 14.19 -4.59 0.89
N ILE A 163 12.99 -4.63 1.46
CA ILE A 163 12.63 -3.83 2.63
C ILE A 163 12.40 -4.77 3.81
N LYS A 164 13.20 -4.62 4.87
CA LYS A 164 13.10 -5.40 6.11
C LYS A 164 12.43 -4.58 7.21
N PHE A 165 11.39 -5.15 7.84
CA PHE A 165 10.72 -4.56 8.99
C PHE A 165 11.41 -5.02 10.28
N ASN A 166 11.99 -4.07 11.01
CA ASN A 166 12.74 -4.34 12.23
C ASN A 166 11.82 -4.32 13.45
N SER A 167 12.14 -5.13 14.45
CA SER A 167 11.36 -5.24 15.68
C SER A 167 12.27 -5.53 16.88
N SER A 168 11.86 -5.07 18.06
CA SER A 168 12.55 -5.30 19.32
C SER A 168 12.28 -6.67 19.94
N ASP A 169 11.32 -7.42 19.40
CA ASP A 169 10.93 -8.72 19.94
C ASP A 169 12.13 -9.66 20.03
N ARG A 170 12.48 -10.00 21.27
CA ARG A 170 13.60 -10.90 21.60
C ARG A 170 13.20 -12.38 21.58
N LEU A 171 11.90 -12.71 21.59
CA LEU A 171 11.42 -14.09 21.56
C LEU A 171 11.76 -14.79 20.23
N PHE A 172 11.79 -14.03 19.15
CA PHE A 172 12.29 -14.50 17.87
C PHE A 172 13.73 -14.07 17.58
N GLY A 173 14.48 -13.72 18.60
CA GLY A 173 15.91 -13.53 18.85
C GLY A 173 16.83 -13.08 17.73
N HIS A 174 16.48 -13.26 16.48
CA HIS A 174 17.38 -13.02 15.37
C HIS A 174 16.75 -12.10 14.32
N SER A 175 17.54 -11.12 13.90
CA SER A 175 17.27 -10.26 12.74
C SER A 175 16.82 -11.07 11.50
N LEU A 176 17.21 -12.34 11.40
CA LEU A 176 16.87 -13.27 10.33
C LEU A 176 15.39 -13.67 10.27
N LEU A 177 14.62 -13.58 11.37
CA LEU A 177 13.21 -13.96 11.39
C LEU A 177 12.25 -12.81 11.05
N ARG A 178 12.77 -11.64 10.71
CA ARG A 178 11.95 -10.46 10.44
C ARG A 178 11.25 -10.53 9.09
N PRO A 179 9.99 -10.07 8.98
CA PRO A 179 9.31 -9.92 7.72
C PRO A 179 10.12 -9.02 6.78
N THR A 180 10.31 -9.49 5.57
CA THR A 180 11.08 -8.78 4.56
C THR A 180 10.30 -8.80 3.25
N LEU A 181 10.04 -7.62 2.71
CA LEU A 181 9.37 -7.47 1.44
C LEU A 181 10.36 -7.64 0.31
N ASN A 182 9.93 -8.39 -0.67
CA ASN A 182 10.54 -8.56 -1.96
C ASN A 182 9.56 -8.08 -3.04
N TYR A 183 10.07 -7.52 -4.12
CA TYR A 183 9.30 -7.24 -5.33
C TYR A 183 9.97 -7.92 -6.51
N GLY A 184 9.25 -8.80 -7.19
CA GLY A 184 9.82 -9.57 -8.27
C GLY A 184 8.80 -10.00 -9.31
N ALA A 185 9.29 -10.23 -10.52
CA ALA A 185 8.53 -10.76 -11.63
C ALA A 185 8.28 -12.26 -11.46
N LYS A 186 7.10 -12.71 -11.89
CA LYS A 186 6.81 -14.14 -12.04
C LYS A 186 7.36 -14.61 -13.37
N ILE A 187 8.46 -15.35 -13.31
CA ILE A 187 9.15 -15.90 -14.49
C ILE A 187 8.83 -17.40 -14.58
N GLU A 188 8.55 -17.90 -15.77
CA GLU A 188 8.36 -19.33 -16.03
C GLU A 188 9.71 -20.04 -16.06
N VAL A 189 9.77 -21.21 -15.41
CA VAL A 189 11.00 -22.03 -15.40
C VAL A 189 11.27 -22.56 -16.81
N GLY A 190 12.49 -22.34 -17.31
CA GLY A 190 12.93 -22.82 -18.62
C GLY A 190 12.60 -21.89 -19.79
N GLU A 191 12.21 -20.66 -19.56
CA GLU A 191 11.99 -19.67 -20.60
C GLU A 191 13.27 -19.41 -21.42
N ASN A 192 13.12 -19.23 -22.72
CA ASN A 192 14.22 -18.88 -23.62
C ASN A 192 14.87 -17.54 -23.21
N PRO A 193 16.21 -17.44 -23.07
CA PRO A 193 16.88 -16.22 -22.63
C PRO A 193 16.58 -14.97 -23.48
N LEU A 194 16.39 -15.12 -24.79
CA LEU A 194 16.05 -14.02 -25.68
C LEU A 194 14.63 -13.51 -25.42
N MET A 195 13.67 -14.43 -25.25
CA MET A 195 12.29 -14.08 -24.90
C MET A 195 12.21 -13.45 -23.50
N TYR A 196 12.98 -13.97 -22.55
CA TYR A 196 13.14 -13.39 -21.24
C TYR A 196 13.60 -11.93 -21.32
N ALA A 197 14.66 -11.64 -22.07
CA ALA A 197 15.17 -10.29 -22.22
C ALA A 197 14.13 -9.36 -22.89
N LEU A 198 13.49 -9.81 -23.98
CA LEU A 198 12.48 -9.03 -24.68
C LEU A 198 11.26 -8.72 -23.81
N ARG A 199 10.72 -9.73 -23.11
CA ARG A 199 9.59 -9.53 -22.18
C ARG A 199 9.96 -8.60 -21.03
N GLY A 200 11.18 -8.72 -20.49
CA GLY A 200 11.65 -7.84 -19.42
C GLY A 200 11.82 -6.38 -19.85
N ILE A 201 12.20 -6.12 -21.09
CA ILE A 201 12.34 -4.76 -21.64
C ILE A 201 10.98 -4.15 -21.94
N PHE A 202 10.04 -4.93 -22.49
CA PHE A 202 8.75 -4.44 -22.97
C PHE A 202 7.56 -4.65 -22.02
N GLY A 203 7.81 -5.04 -20.77
CA GLY A 203 6.75 -5.18 -19.75
C GLY A 203 5.88 -6.43 -19.93
N GLY A 204 6.44 -7.51 -20.44
CA GLY A 204 5.75 -8.78 -20.66
C GLY A 204 5.58 -9.65 -19.42
N TYR A 205 6.05 -9.22 -18.24
CA TYR A 205 5.91 -9.91 -16.96
C TYR A 205 4.98 -9.18 -16.02
N GLU A 206 4.25 -9.95 -15.23
CA GLU A 206 3.60 -9.47 -14.03
C GLU A 206 4.53 -9.62 -12.83
N ALA A 207 4.60 -8.59 -12.00
CA ALA A 207 5.37 -8.61 -10.78
C ALA A 207 4.49 -8.25 -9.59
N ARG A 208 4.90 -8.68 -8.40
CA ARG A 208 4.17 -8.43 -7.16
C ARG A 208 5.10 -8.30 -5.97
N PHE A 209 4.59 -7.66 -4.94
CA PHE A 209 5.20 -7.74 -3.62
C PHE A 209 4.92 -9.11 -2.99
N THR A 210 5.94 -9.68 -2.37
CA THR A 210 5.86 -10.87 -1.54
C THR A 210 6.58 -10.61 -0.24
N ASP A 211 6.18 -11.28 0.83
CA ASP A 211 6.87 -11.22 2.10
C ASP A 211 7.36 -12.60 2.50
N GLU A 212 8.56 -12.61 2.98
CA GLU A 212 9.20 -13.78 3.56
C GLU A 212 10.03 -13.38 4.76
N ARG A 213 10.48 -14.36 5.53
CA ARG A 213 11.45 -14.10 6.60
C ARG A 213 12.82 -13.84 6.02
N PHE A 214 13.56 -12.89 6.59
CA PHE A 214 14.87 -12.49 6.09
C PHE A 214 15.85 -13.66 5.94
N TYR A 215 15.75 -14.69 6.78
CA TYR A 215 16.64 -15.87 6.68
C TYR A 215 16.52 -16.57 5.32
N ASN A 216 15.33 -16.61 4.70
CA ASN A 216 15.15 -17.22 3.38
C ASN A 216 15.97 -16.47 2.34
N PHE A 217 15.94 -15.13 2.37
CA PHE A 217 16.75 -14.31 1.48
C PHE A 217 18.24 -14.46 1.77
N ASN A 218 18.64 -14.51 3.05
CA ASN A 218 20.02 -14.74 3.44
C ASN A 218 20.51 -16.10 2.96
N HIS A 219 19.70 -17.13 3.08
CA HIS A 219 20.03 -18.47 2.60
C HIS A 219 20.20 -18.52 1.08
N VAL A 220 19.23 -17.94 0.33
CA VAL A 220 19.27 -17.92 -1.13
C VAL A 220 20.42 -17.07 -1.64
N TYR A 221 20.50 -15.82 -1.21
CA TYR A 221 21.46 -14.86 -1.77
C TYR A 221 22.82 -14.94 -1.11
N GLY A 222 22.89 -15.04 0.23
CA GLY A 222 24.15 -15.05 0.95
C GLY A 222 24.86 -16.40 0.91
N GLU A 223 24.15 -17.50 1.14
CA GLU A 223 24.75 -18.83 1.27
C GLU A 223 24.83 -19.57 -0.06
N ASN A 224 23.76 -19.59 -0.87
CA ASN A 224 23.73 -20.34 -2.14
C ASN A 224 24.37 -19.54 -3.29
N GLU A 225 24.04 -18.26 -3.43
CA GLU A 225 24.57 -17.41 -4.52
C GLU A 225 25.88 -16.69 -4.14
N LEU A 226 26.28 -16.70 -2.86
CA LEU A 226 27.48 -16.06 -2.32
C LEU A 226 27.53 -14.56 -2.62
N ARG A 227 26.41 -13.89 -2.48
CA ARG A 227 26.24 -12.44 -2.68
C ARG A 227 26.39 -11.71 -1.36
N ASP A 228 26.89 -10.49 -1.40
CA ASP A 228 26.87 -9.60 -0.24
C ASP A 228 25.50 -9.01 -0.02
N LEU A 229 25.05 -8.98 1.25
CA LEU A 229 23.83 -8.32 1.69
C LEU A 229 24.20 -7.14 2.59
N TRP A 230 23.91 -5.94 2.12
CA TRP A 230 24.16 -4.69 2.83
C TRP A 230 22.88 -4.14 3.41
N GLU A 231 22.78 -4.06 4.73
CA GLU A 231 21.61 -3.55 5.43
C GLU A 231 21.81 -2.09 5.84
N TYR A 232 20.89 -1.23 5.42
CA TYR A 232 20.86 0.21 5.70
C TYR A 232 19.62 0.57 6.51
N PRO A 233 19.69 0.74 7.84
CA PRO A 233 18.55 1.18 8.63
C PRO A 233 18.18 2.62 8.29
N ILE A 234 16.88 2.88 8.16
CA ILE A 234 16.35 4.20 7.88
C ILE A 234 15.69 4.77 9.14
N ASN A 235 16.03 6.00 9.47
CA ASN A 235 15.47 6.69 10.61
C ASN A 235 14.10 7.31 10.26
N PHE A 236 13.06 6.50 10.31
CA PHE A 236 11.67 6.95 10.19
C PHE A 236 11.04 7.22 11.55
N SER A 237 10.23 8.27 11.65
CA SER A 237 9.33 8.45 12.78
C SER A 237 8.30 7.32 12.84
N LYS A 238 7.73 7.05 14.01
CA LYS A 238 6.69 6.03 14.19
C LYS A 238 5.53 6.20 13.19
N LYS A 239 5.11 7.45 12.92
CA LYS A 239 4.03 7.75 11.98
C LYS A 239 4.41 7.41 10.54
N GLN A 240 5.64 7.67 10.12
CA GLN A 240 6.15 7.31 8.79
C GLN A 240 6.26 5.79 8.64
N HIS A 241 6.80 5.11 9.65
CA HIS A 241 6.86 3.66 9.69
C HIS A 241 5.46 3.03 9.52
N HIS A 242 4.46 3.51 10.28
CA HIS A 242 3.09 3.00 10.17
C HIS A 242 2.51 3.18 8.77
N ARG A 243 2.70 4.33 8.13
CA ARG A 243 2.20 4.57 6.77
C ARG A 243 2.77 3.59 5.76
N ILE A 244 4.09 3.35 5.81
CA ILE A 244 4.75 2.38 4.93
C ILE A 244 4.20 0.98 5.20
N THR A 245 4.10 0.57 6.47
CA THR A 245 3.60 -0.76 6.86
C THR A 245 2.15 -0.97 6.44
N PHE A 246 1.28 0.02 6.61
CA PHE A 246 -0.11 -0.07 6.19
C PHE A 246 -0.24 -0.27 4.68
N HIS A 247 0.52 0.50 3.90
CA HIS A 247 0.46 0.39 2.44
C HIS A 247 1.12 -0.90 1.94
N ALA A 248 2.22 -1.32 2.54
CA ALA A 248 2.84 -2.62 2.25
C ALA A 248 1.84 -3.78 2.43
N TRP A 249 1.03 -3.73 3.49
CA TRP A 249 -0.04 -4.71 3.70
C TRP A 249 -1.06 -4.74 2.56
N GLU A 250 -1.50 -3.58 2.06
CA GLU A 250 -2.42 -3.50 0.93
C GLU A 250 -1.81 -4.13 -0.33
N LEU A 251 -0.52 -3.87 -0.59
CA LEU A 251 0.18 -4.42 -1.76
C LEU A 251 0.39 -5.93 -1.69
N LEU A 252 0.47 -6.49 -0.49
CA LEU A 252 0.56 -7.94 -0.28
C LEU A 252 -0.75 -8.70 -0.55
N GLN A 253 -1.88 -7.99 -0.76
CA GLN A 253 -3.18 -8.60 -1.08
C GLN A 253 -3.31 -9.06 -2.55
N ASN A 254 -2.28 -9.70 -3.09
CA ASN A 254 -2.19 -10.17 -4.49
C ASN A 254 -2.23 -9.04 -5.54
N VAL A 255 -1.68 -7.90 -5.19
CA VAL A 255 -1.55 -6.79 -6.12
C VAL A 255 -0.45 -7.06 -7.14
N GLN A 256 -0.75 -6.83 -8.40
CA GLN A 256 0.16 -7.07 -9.53
C GLN A 256 0.42 -5.79 -10.29
N PHE A 257 1.65 -5.68 -10.79
CA PHE A 257 2.12 -4.60 -11.66
C PHE A 257 2.72 -5.18 -12.93
N LYS A 258 2.87 -4.36 -13.97
CA LYS A 258 3.76 -4.70 -15.07
C LYS A 258 5.21 -4.50 -14.63
N TYR A 259 6.07 -5.40 -15.04
CA TYR A 259 7.49 -5.35 -14.70
C TYR A 259 8.33 -4.94 -15.92
N TYR A 260 9.17 -3.94 -15.72
CA TYR A 260 10.14 -3.46 -16.71
C TYR A 260 11.53 -3.45 -16.09
N PHE A 261 12.50 -4.11 -16.73
CA PHE A 261 13.85 -4.25 -16.16
C PHE A 261 14.52 -2.90 -15.84
N PHE A 262 14.29 -1.88 -16.65
CA PHE A 262 14.98 -0.60 -16.53
C PHE A 262 14.11 0.54 -16.01
N LEU A 263 12.82 0.35 -15.89
CA LEU A 263 11.90 1.42 -15.50
C LEU A 263 11.18 1.09 -14.19
N ASP A 264 10.34 0.07 -14.20
CA ASP A 264 9.48 -0.31 -13.06
C ASP A 264 9.98 -1.60 -12.41
N ASN A 265 11.25 -1.59 -12.00
CA ASN A 265 11.94 -2.70 -11.35
C ASN A 265 11.76 -2.67 -9.82
N CYS A 266 12.49 -3.54 -9.12
CA CYS A 266 12.42 -3.63 -7.66
C CYS A 266 12.80 -2.31 -6.97
N ALA A 267 13.85 -1.62 -7.44
CA ALA A 267 14.27 -0.36 -6.84
C ALA A 267 13.22 0.73 -6.96
N TYR A 268 12.61 0.85 -8.15
CA TYR A 268 11.55 1.81 -8.40
C TYR A 268 10.35 1.57 -7.47
N ARG A 269 9.87 0.33 -7.38
CA ARG A 269 8.70 -0.01 -6.53
C ARG A 269 9.00 0.08 -5.04
N MET A 270 10.23 -0.25 -4.61
CA MET A 270 10.64 -0.04 -3.23
C MET A 270 10.73 1.46 -2.89
N ALA A 271 11.23 2.30 -3.80
CA ALA A 271 11.23 3.75 -3.61
C ALA A 271 9.80 4.32 -3.51
N GLU A 272 8.88 3.89 -4.37
CA GLU A 272 7.46 4.27 -4.27
C GLU A 272 6.85 3.91 -2.92
N LEU A 273 7.09 2.69 -2.43
CA LEU A 273 6.60 2.28 -1.12
C LEU A 273 7.19 3.14 0.00
N LEU A 274 8.48 3.47 -0.06
CA LEU A 274 9.11 4.35 0.94
C LEU A 274 8.57 5.79 0.87
N GLU A 275 8.15 6.28 -0.30
CA GLU A 275 7.51 7.58 -0.47
C GLU A 275 6.19 7.72 0.30
N MET A 276 5.57 6.59 0.71
CA MET A 276 4.39 6.61 1.57
C MET A 276 4.66 7.18 2.98
N ALA A 277 5.93 7.32 3.38
CA ALA A 277 6.31 7.99 4.62
C ALA A 277 5.78 9.44 4.69
N TRP A 278 5.61 10.11 3.56
CA TRP A 278 5.21 11.52 3.44
C TRP A 278 3.85 11.66 2.76
N THR A 279 3.01 12.54 3.32
CA THR A 279 1.66 12.83 2.80
C THR A 279 1.62 14.02 1.85
N ASP A 280 2.74 14.65 1.60
CA ASP A 280 2.93 15.69 0.60
C ASP A 280 3.44 15.13 -0.73
N ASN A 281 3.92 16.00 -1.60
CA ASN A 281 4.49 15.64 -2.89
C ASN A 281 5.96 15.18 -2.82
N THR A 282 6.49 14.86 -1.63
CA THR A 282 7.85 14.35 -1.50
C THR A 282 8.01 13.09 -2.33
N ARG A 283 9.03 13.09 -3.18
CA ARG A 283 9.41 11.96 -4.04
C ARG A 283 10.87 11.64 -3.84
N ILE A 284 11.18 10.35 -3.69
CA ILE A 284 12.53 9.81 -3.65
C ILE A 284 12.99 9.57 -5.09
N LYS A 285 12.08 9.07 -5.92
CA LYS A 285 12.33 8.84 -7.33
C LYS A 285 12.17 10.13 -8.14
N SER A 286 13.08 10.37 -9.06
CA SER A 286 12.91 11.40 -10.09
C SER A 286 12.12 10.85 -11.26
N SER A 287 11.16 11.64 -11.80
CA SER A 287 10.45 11.28 -13.03
C SER A 287 11.42 11.17 -14.20
N GLY A 288 11.35 10.08 -14.96
CA GLY A 288 12.14 9.87 -16.17
C GLY A 288 13.56 9.36 -15.95
N ALA A 289 13.97 9.08 -14.72
CA ALA A 289 15.25 8.44 -14.46
C ALA A 289 15.18 6.92 -14.70
N LEU A 290 16.22 6.37 -15.32
CA LEU A 290 16.44 4.93 -15.36
C LEU A 290 16.85 4.46 -13.96
N TRP A 291 16.07 3.54 -13.40
CA TRP A 291 16.35 2.93 -12.10
C TRP A 291 16.98 1.55 -12.32
N ALA A 292 18.27 1.54 -12.65
CA ALA A 292 19.09 0.35 -12.58
C ALA A 292 19.86 0.38 -11.24
N ILE A 293 19.76 -0.69 -10.49
CA ILE A 293 20.58 -0.91 -9.28
C ILE A 293 21.84 -1.63 -9.70
#